data_10338baa960a874b378cc243ea1512c7
#
_entry.id   10338baa960a874b378cc243ea1512c7
#
_cell.length_a   1.000
_cell.length_b   1.000
_cell.length_c   1.000
_cell.angle_alpha   90.00
_cell.angle_beta   90.00
_cell.angle_gamma   90.00
#
_symmetry.space_group_name_H-M   'P 1'
#
loop_
_entity.id
_entity.type
_entity.pdbx_description
1 polymer ?
#
loop_
_entity_poly.entity_id
_entity_poly.type
_entity_poly.pdbx_seq_one_letter_code
_entity_poly.pdbx_strand_id
1 'polypeptide(L)'
;MPPGTADDTETAFYDALQHADIDRLMACWADDDEIVCVQPGGPRVVGHAAIRATFDAMFANGAVLAHPEKVRRLDAGPFSVHSVVERVEVMGDDGPQHAWVVATNVYAKTAQGWRLVAHHASPGSRTEPLEVTTAKPLLH
;
A
#
# COMPACT_ATOMS: atom_id res chain seq x y z
N MET A 1 21.14 -12.15 -0.73
CA MET A 1 19.89 -12.84 -1.10
C MET A 1 18.76 -11.84 -1.14
N PRO A 2 18.10 -11.69 -2.25
CA PRO A 2 16.90 -10.85 -2.26
C PRO A 2 15.83 -11.46 -1.37
N PRO A 3 14.92 -10.66 -0.83
CA PRO A 3 13.78 -11.15 -0.06
C PRO A 3 12.98 -12.16 -0.90
N GLY A 4 12.60 -13.26 -0.28
CA GLY A 4 12.01 -14.37 -0.99
C GLY A 4 10.50 -14.31 -1.16
N THR A 5 9.79 -13.32 -0.59
CA THR A 5 8.33 -13.33 -0.54
C THR A 5 7.72 -11.97 -0.81
N ALA A 6 6.43 -12.00 -1.21
CA ALA A 6 5.64 -10.77 -1.34
C ALA A 6 5.50 -10.06 0.02
N ASP A 7 5.43 -10.82 1.13
CA ASP A 7 5.38 -10.24 2.48
C ASP A 7 6.61 -9.40 2.77
N ASP A 8 7.79 -9.84 2.35
CA ASP A 8 9.02 -9.08 2.56
C ASP A 8 8.97 -7.76 1.81
N THR A 9 8.45 -7.76 0.58
CA THR A 9 8.30 -6.55 -0.21
C THR A 9 7.27 -5.61 0.44
N GLU A 10 6.17 -6.16 0.94
CA GLU A 10 5.15 -5.37 1.64
C GLU A 10 5.70 -4.70 2.90
N THR A 11 6.45 -5.44 3.69
CA THR A 11 7.10 -4.88 4.89
C THR A 11 8.02 -3.73 4.51
N ALA A 12 8.83 -3.92 3.46
CA ALA A 12 9.74 -2.87 2.99
C ALA A 12 8.99 -1.64 2.47
N PHE A 13 7.87 -1.85 1.77
CA PHE A 13 7.06 -0.76 1.22
C PHE A 13 6.48 0.11 2.34
N TYR A 14 5.82 -0.48 3.33
CA TYR A 14 5.23 0.29 4.42
C TYR A 14 6.29 0.92 5.31
N ASP A 15 7.41 0.25 5.51
CA ASP A 15 8.53 0.83 6.27
C ASP A 15 9.10 2.06 5.56
N ALA A 16 9.26 2.00 4.24
CA ALA A 16 9.74 3.14 3.45
C ALA A 16 8.76 4.33 3.50
N LEU A 17 7.44 4.07 3.48
CA LEU A 17 6.43 5.11 3.66
C LEU A 17 6.59 5.80 5.01
N GLN A 18 6.79 5.03 6.06
CA GLN A 18 6.89 5.53 7.44
C GLN A 18 8.17 6.33 7.69
N HIS A 19 9.18 6.16 6.84
CA HIS A 19 10.46 6.87 6.95
C HIS A 19 10.68 7.89 5.83
N ALA A 20 9.70 8.08 4.94
CA ALA A 20 9.81 8.96 3.78
C ALA A 20 11.06 8.67 2.94
N ASP A 21 11.38 7.39 2.77
CA ASP A 21 12.56 6.93 2.05
C ASP A 21 12.18 6.59 0.60
N ILE A 22 12.32 7.58 -0.30
CA ILE A 22 11.87 7.44 -1.68
C ILE A 22 12.62 6.36 -2.45
N ASP A 23 13.92 6.25 -2.26
CA ASP A 23 14.70 5.27 -3.00
C ASP A 23 14.33 3.85 -2.58
N ARG A 24 14.16 3.64 -1.29
CA ARG A 24 13.76 2.34 -0.75
C ARG A 24 12.33 2.00 -1.16
N LEU A 25 11.45 3.01 -1.17
CA LEU A 25 10.06 2.83 -1.63
C LEU A 25 10.04 2.37 -3.07
N MET A 26 10.76 3.07 -3.93
CA MET A 26 10.76 2.76 -5.37
C MET A 26 11.47 1.43 -5.69
N ALA A 27 12.35 0.98 -4.82
CA ALA A 27 12.94 -0.35 -4.95
C ALA A 27 11.92 -1.48 -4.73
N CYS A 28 10.79 -1.19 -4.08
CA CYS A 28 9.70 -2.15 -3.88
C CYS A 28 8.82 -2.29 -5.13
N TRP A 29 8.81 -1.29 -6.01
CA TRP A 29 8.01 -1.29 -7.24
C TRP A 29 8.75 -1.97 -8.37
N ALA A 30 7.98 -2.66 -9.24
CA ALA A 30 8.55 -3.19 -10.47
C ALA A 30 8.99 -2.05 -11.38
N ASP A 31 10.04 -2.28 -12.14
CA ASP A 31 10.51 -1.33 -13.15
C ASP A 31 9.78 -1.61 -14.46
N ASP A 32 8.57 -1.07 -14.57
CA ASP A 32 7.67 -1.33 -15.68
C ASP A 32 6.82 -0.09 -15.96
N ASP A 33 6.41 0.08 -17.21
CA ASP A 33 5.61 1.24 -17.63
C ASP A 33 4.13 1.07 -17.31
N GLU A 34 3.68 -0.13 -16.97
CA GLU A 34 2.26 -0.43 -16.75
C GLU A 34 1.89 -0.62 -15.28
N ILE A 35 2.83 -0.41 -14.37
CA ILE A 35 2.49 -0.42 -12.94
C ILE A 35 1.58 0.76 -12.62
N VAL A 36 0.66 0.58 -11.67
CA VAL A 36 -0.34 1.60 -11.35
C VAL A 36 -0.41 1.85 -9.85
N CYS A 37 -0.70 3.09 -9.51
CA CYS A 37 -0.88 3.50 -8.12
C CYS A 37 -2.03 4.48 -8.01
N VAL A 38 -3.00 4.18 -7.13
CA VAL A 38 -4.10 5.08 -6.82
C VAL A 38 -4.07 5.33 -5.32
N GLN A 39 -3.78 6.57 -4.93
CA GLN A 39 -3.85 6.99 -3.54
C GLN A 39 -5.30 7.31 -3.16
N PRO A 40 -5.64 7.32 -1.85
CA PRO A 40 -7.02 7.57 -1.43
C PRO A 40 -7.56 8.88 -2.03
N GLY A 41 -8.62 8.75 -2.82
CA GLY A 41 -9.25 9.89 -3.49
C GLY A 41 -8.46 10.50 -4.64
N GLY A 42 -7.32 9.94 -4.99
CA GLY A 42 -6.43 10.49 -6.00
C GLY A 42 -6.65 9.92 -7.40
N PRO A 43 -5.89 10.43 -8.39
CA PRO A 43 -5.93 9.93 -9.75
C PRO A 43 -5.19 8.60 -9.88
N ARG A 44 -5.41 7.92 -11.00
CA ARG A 44 -4.60 6.75 -11.34
C ARG A 44 -3.27 7.22 -11.92
N VAL A 45 -2.18 6.87 -11.23
CA VAL A 45 -0.82 7.20 -11.64
C VAL A 45 -0.20 5.97 -12.28
N VAL A 46 0.37 6.10 -13.46
CA VAL A 46 0.85 4.97 -14.26
C VAL A 46 2.34 5.13 -14.56
N GLY A 47 3.10 4.06 -14.31
CA GLY A 47 4.52 3.99 -14.64
C GLY A 47 5.43 4.39 -13.51
N HIS A 48 6.64 3.85 -13.53
CA HIS A 48 7.62 4.00 -12.44
C HIS A 48 7.98 5.46 -12.17
N ALA A 49 8.26 6.24 -13.21
CA ALA A 49 8.66 7.64 -13.05
C ALA A 49 7.53 8.51 -12.46
N ALA A 50 6.29 8.30 -12.93
CA ALA A 50 5.15 9.06 -12.43
C ALA A 50 4.83 8.69 -10.98
N ILE A 51 4.94 7.42 -10.64
CA ILE A 51 4.73 6.96 -9.25
C ILE A 51 5.80 7.55 -8.34
N ARG A 52 7.06 7.56 -8.77
CA ARG A 52 8.14 8.19 -7.99
C ARG A 52 7.85 9.67 -7.74
N ALA A 53 7.45 10.40 -8.78
CA ALA A 53 7.15 11.82 -8.65
C ALA A 53 5.99 12.07 -7.66
N THR A 54 4.98 11.21 -7.68
CA THR A 54 3.85 11.30 -6.75
C THR A 54 4.30 11.13 -5.30
N PHE A 55 5.09 10.11 -5.02
CA PHE A 55 5.59 9.88 -3.66
C PHE A 55 6.61 10.93 -3.22
N ASP A 56 7.45 11.44 -4.13
CA ASP A 56 8.34 12.55 -3.82
C ASP A 56 7.56 13.77 -3.34
N ALA A 57 6.46 14.09 -4.02
CA ALA A 57 5.60 15.22 -3.63
C ALA A 57 4.95 14.96 -2.27
N MET A 58 4.51 13.73 -2.00
CA MET A 58 3.94 13.38 -0.70
C MET A 58 4.97 13.51 0.41
N PHE A 59 6.18 13.00 0.20
CA PHE A 59 7.25 13.03 1.20
C PHE A 59 7.78 14.43 1.47
N ALA A 60 7.57 15.38 0.55
CA ALA A 60 7.88 16.80 0.81
C ALA A 60 7.05 17.34 1.99
N ASN A 61 5.90 16.74 2.27
CA ASN A 61 5.05 17.09 3.42
C ASN A 61 5.27 16.19 4.64
N GLY A 62 6.22 15.27 4.57
CA GLY A 62 6.56 14.38 5.66
C GLY A 62 6.28 12.91 5.34
N ALA A 63 6.58 12.06 6.30
CA ALA A 63 6.36 10.62 6.18
C ALA A 63 4.87 10.29 6.18
N VAL A 64 4.55 9.15 5.59
CA VAL A 64 3.19 8.60 5.59
C VAL A 64 3.14 7.47 6.61
N LEU A 65 2.45 7.72 7.72
CA LEU A 65 2.44 6.79 8.85
C LEU A 65 1.30 5.78 8.68
N ALA A 66 1.40 4.99 7.63
CA ALA A 66 0.46 3.92 7.33
C ALA A 66 0.98 2.60 7.89
N HIS A 67 0.14 1.93 8.68
CA HIS A 67 0.45 0.66 9.31
C HIS A 67 -0.45 -0.43 8.74
N PRO A 68 0.11 -1.45 8.06
CA PRO A 68 -0.71 -2.52 7.51
C PRO A 68 -1.25 -3.41 8.63
N GLU A 69 -2.55 -3.67 8.59
CA GLU A 69 -3.24 -4.52 9.55
C GLU A 69 -4.19 -5.45 8.80
N LYS A 70 -4.56 -6.56 9.41
CA LYS A 70 -5.58 -7.48 8.88
C LYS A 70 -5.36 -7.81 7.41
N VAL A 71 -4.15 -8.22 7.08
CA VAL A 71 -3.80 -8.54 5.69
C VAL A 71 -4.41 -9.87 5.28
N ARG A 72 -5.14 -9.87 4.16
CA ARG A 72 -5.61 -11.09 3.51
C ARG A 72 -4.80 -11.32 2.25
N ARG A 73 -4.40 -12.55 2.02
CA ARG A 73 -3.49 -12.92 0.93
C ARG A 73 -4.13 -13.94 0.01
N LEU A 74 -3.99 -13.73 -1.28
CA LEU A 74 -4.33 -14.70 -2.29
C LEU A 74 -3.08 -14.92 -3.15
N ASP A 75 -2.48 -16.09 -3.00
CA ASP A 75 -1.28 -16.43 -3.76
C ASP A 75 -1.67 -17.17 -5.04
N ALA A 76 -1.16 -16.71 -6.17
CA ALA A 76 -1.50 -17.23 -7.49
C ALA A 76 -0.22 -17.40 -8.33
N GLY A 77 0.66 -18.34 -7.92
CA GLY A 77 1.92 -18.60 -8.60
C GLY A 77 2.86 -17.41 -8.58
N PRO A 78 3.16 -16.81 -9.74
CA PRO A 78 4.07 -15.66 -9.78
C PRO A 78 3.43 -14.35 -9.34
N PHE A 79 2.19 -14.36 -8.85
CA PHE A 79 1.49 -13.19 -8.35
C PHE A 79 0.96 -13.44 -6.95
N SER A 80 0.85 -12.38 -6.17
CA SER A 80 0.19 -12.40 -4.87
C SER A 80 -0.64 -11.13 -4.72
N VAL A 81 -1.89 -11.29 -4.30
CA VAL A 81 -2.81 -10.17 -4.06
C VAL A 81 -3.01 -10.05 -2.56
N HIS A 82 -2.66 -8.89 -2.01
CA HIS A 82 -2.88 -8.60 -0.60
C HIS A 82 -3.96 -7.56 -0.45
N SER A 83 -5.01 -7.88 0.30
CA SER A 83 -5.98 -6.90 0.75
C SER A 83 -5.58 -6.47 2.15
N VAL A 84 -5.35 -5.17 2.33
CA VAL A 84 -4.74 -4.62 3.54
C VAL A 84 -5.65 -3.56 4.11
N VAL A 85 -5.89 -3.63 5.41
CA VAL A 85 -6.47 -2.51 6.13
C VAL A 85 -5.29 -1.67 6.64
N GLU A 86 -5.21 -0.42 6.19
CA GLU A 86 -4.16 0.49 6.64
C GLU A 86 -4.71 1.38 7.74
N ARG A 87 -4.04 1.39 8.88
CA ARG A 87 -4.30 2.37 9.93
C ARG A 87 -3.32 3.51 9.74
N VAL A 88 -3.83 4.67 9.34
CA VAL A 88 -3.00 5.82 9.01
C VAL A 88 -3.07 6.84 10.14
N GLU A 89 -1.93 7.21 10.69
CA GLU A 89 -1.86 8.24 11.72
C GLU A 89 -1.87 9.60 11.04
N VAL A 90 -2.81 10.44 11.45
CA VAL A 90 -2.95 11.81 10.92
C VAL A 90 -3.03 12.79 12.08
N MET A 91 -2.64 14.03 11.82
CA MET A 91 -2.76 15.09 12.80
C MET A 91 -4.09 15.81 12.59
N GLY A 92 -4.97 15.73 13.58
CA GLY A 92 -6.24 16.44 13.58
C GLY A 92 -6.17 17.69 14.44
N ASP A 93 -7.27 18.46 14.46
CA ASP A 93 -7.38 19.69 15.25
C ASP A 93 -7.23 19.43 16.76
N ASP A 94 -7.67 18.27 17.20
CA ASP A 94 -7.64 17.86 18.60
C ASP A 94 -6.46 16.93 18.92
N GLY A 95 -5.44 16.91 18.08
CA GLY A 95 -4.26 16.08 18.26
C GLY A 95 -4.23 14.87 17.32
N PRO A 96 -3.45 13.84 17.63
CA PRO A 96 -3.30 12.66 16.76
C PRO A 96 -4.62 11.91 16.59
N GLN A 97 -4.94 11.53 15.36
CA GLN A 97 -6.12 10.76 15.00
C GLN A 97 -5.70 9.64 14.05
N HIS A 98 -6.62 8.72 13.81
CA HIS A 98 -6.43 7.66 12.81
C HIS A 98 -7.42 7.82 11.67
N ALA A 99 -6.96 7.55 10.46
CA ALA A 99 -7.81 7.31 9.31
C ALA A 99 -7.62 5.87 8.88
N TRP A 100 -8.69 5.23 8.44
CA TRP A 100 -8.66 3.83 8.01
C TRP A 100 -8.84 3.77 6.51
N VAL A 101 -7.99 2.99 5.87
CA VAL A 101 -7.96 2.83 4.41
C VAL A 101 -7.97 1.35 4.10
N VAL A 102 -8.73 0.94 3.09
CA VAL A 102 -8.63 -0.42 2.56
C VAL A 102 -7.84 -0.33 1.26
N ALA A 103 -6.75 -1.05 1.18
CA ALA A 103 -5.88 -1.05 0.02
C ALA A 103 -5.76 -2.44 -0.57
N THR A 104 -5.58 -2.51 -1.88
CA THR A 104 -5.25 -3.74 -2.59
C THR A 104 -3.86 -3.57 -3.18
N ASN A 105 -2.96 -4.46 -2.80
CA ASN A 105 -1.58 -4.48 -3.28
C ASN A 105 -1.37 -5.74 -4.09
N VAL A 106 -0.90 -5.60 -5.32
CA VAL A 106 -0.59 -6.75 -6.17
C VAL A 106 0.92 -6.82 -6.34
N TYR A 107 1.48 -7.98 -6.04
CA TYR A 107 2.90 -8.27 -6.16
C TYR A 107 3.14 -9.28 -7.25
N ALA A 108 4.23 -9.13 -7.99
CA ALA A 108 4.65 -10.09 -9.00
C ALA A 108 6.08 -10.52 -8.73
N LYS A 109 6.37 -11.78 -9.02
CA LYS A 109 7.73 -12.31 -8.96
C LYS A 109 8.45 -11.95 -10.26
N THR A 110 9.39 -11.03 -10.15
CA THR A 110 10.18 -10.53 -11.29
C THR A 110 11.60 -11.10 -11.26
N ALA A 111 12.40 -10.77 -12.25
CA ALA A 111 13.81 -11.17 -12.28
C ALA A 111 14.61 -10.61 -11.10
N GLN A 112 14.15 -9.50 -10.51
CA GLN A 112 14.77 -8.88 -9.34
C GLN A 112 14.14 -9.34 -8.02
N GLY A 113 13.18 -10.28 -8.06
CA GLY A 113 12.45 -10.76 -6.90
C GLY A 113 11.01 -10.25 -6.89
N TRP A 114 10.33 -10.38 -5.76
CA TRP A 114 8.96 -9.90 -5.62
C TRP A 114 8.91 -8.38 -5.64
N ARG A 115 8.02 -7.83 -6.47
CA ARG A 115 7.86 -6.38 -6.62
C ARG A 115 6.38 -6.02 -6.70
N LEU A 116 6.07 -4.84 -6.18
CA LEU A 116 4.72 -4.27 -6.25
C LEU A 116 4.44 -3.83 -7.69
N VAL A 117 3.29 -4.23 -8.23
CA VAL A 117 2.87 -3.85 -9.59
C VAL A 117 1.60 -3.02 -9.59
N ALA A 118 0.82 -3.06 -8.51
CA ALA A 118 -0.38 -2.24 -8.37
C ALA A 118 -0.64 -1.96 -6.90
N HIS A 119 -1.03 -0.74 -6.61
CA HIS A 119 -1.51 -0.31 -5.30
C HIS A 119 -2.74 0.55 -5.53
N HIS A 120 -3.85 0.18 -4.90
CA HIS A 120 -5.09 0.93 -5.03
C HIS A 120 -5.74 1.06 -3.66
N ALA A 121 -5.89 2.28 -3.20
CA ALA A 121 -6.38 2.57 -1.86
C ALA A 121 -7.70 3.33 -1.90
N SER A 122 -8.63 2.94 -1.03
CA SER A 122 -9.90 3.64 -0.86
C SER A 122 -9.69 4.97 -0.12
N PRO A 123 -10.66 5.90 -0.21
CA PRO A 123 -10.62 7.09 0.64
C PRO A 123 -10.66 6.71 2.13
N GLY A 124 -9.94 7.47 2.94
CA GLY A 124 -9.86 7.23 4.38
C GLY A 124 -11.18 7.49 5.10
N SER A 125 -11.37 6.80 6.22
CA SER A 125 -12.52 6.93 7.10
C SER A 125 -12.03 6.98 8.54
N ARG A 126 -12.80 7.63 9.40
CA ARG A 126 -12.51 7.65 10.85
C ARG A 126 -12.88 6.35 11.54
N THR A 127 -13.69 5.54 10.89
CA THR A 127 -14.19 4.27 11.44
C THR A 127 -13.45 3.12 10.82
N GLU A 128 -13.01 2.16 11.64
CA GLU A 128 -12.39 0.95 11.14
C GLU A 128 -13.36 0.22 10.19
N PRO A 129 -12.89 -0.20 9.00
CA PRO A 129 -13.76 -0.85 8.02
C PRO A 129 -14.37 -2.14 8.56
N LEU A 130 -15.63 -2.36 8.24
CA LEU A 130 -16.30 -3.63 8.53
C LEU A 130 -15.86 -4.67 7.51
N GLU A 131 -15.79 -5.91 7.98
CA GLU A 131 -15.48 -7.03 7.11
C GLU A 131 -16.72 -7.92 7.00
N VAL A 132 -17.11 -8.21 5.78
CA VAL A 132 -18.26 -9.06 5.49
C VAL A 132 -17.77 -10.35 4.86
N THR A 133 -18.13 -11.49 5.46
CA THR A 133 -17.79 -12.81 4.95
C THR A 133 -19.05 -13.66 4.92
N THR A 134 -19.00 -14.77 4.18
CA THR A 134 -20.13 -15.72 4.18
C THR A 134 -20.32 -16.38 5.53
N ALA A 135 -19.23 -16.53 6.31
CA ALA A 135 -19.31 -17.12 7.64
C ALA A 135 -19.81 -16.14 8.70
N LYS A 136 -19.65 -14.84 8.46
CA LYS A 136 -20.09 -13.76 9.34
C LYS A 136 -20.76 -12.68 8.52
N PRO A 137 -22.01 -12.91 8.09
CA PRO A 137 -22.72 -11.89 7.34
C PRO A 137 -22.91 -10.63 8.17
N LEU A 138 -22.93 -9.48 7.51
CA LEU A 138 -23.18 -8.22 8.16
C LEU A 138 -24.66 -8.17 8.60
N LEU A 139 -24.85 -7.98 9.89
CA LEU A 139 -26.19 -7.87 10.48
C LEU A 139 -26.51 -6.42 10.76
N HIS A 140 -27.72 -6.01 10.45
CA HIS A 140 -28.20 -4.65 10.67
C HIS A 140 -29.40 -4.65 11.60
#